data_19b5f4f560fe13164f872d521d810907
#
_entry.id   19b5f4f560fe13164f872d521d810907
#
_cell.length_a   1.000
_cell.length_b   1.000
_cell.length_c   1.000
_cell.angle_alpha   90.00
_cell.angle_beta   90.00
_cell.angle_gamma   90.00
#
_symmetry.space_group_name_H-M   'P 1'
#
loop_
_entity.id
_entity.type
_entity.pdbx_description
1 polymer ?
#
loop_
_entity_poly.entity_id
_entity_poly.type
_entity_poly.pdbx_seq_one_letter_code
_entity_poly.pdbx_strand_id
1 'polypeptide(L)'
;MDKLQLLQERKAKIAEAGKEIRKQIEELVDEDSFVELSAFSFSKNEFYGEDAAGEGVITGFATVNGYPFYLVAQNFKVLSGGVSKANCDKIAKCLDAAEKNATPVIYLLNTLGVQIGEGVTVLEGLGKLLMRGTQLKGVVPQYAIVNGEVYGSAAMLAAIADFSFFLEKKSVLAVNSPLVLSAKSGKNLPKEEVGGAKALDKTGIPAFEVKDIAEIKAKIAAISELLEMPMIDAELNEPVTALNEGTPTAEKLLSVFEEPIEVGMDGEKEVRTVLGRIGGISVAAVVFDGGENGVELTAAKLAKIRSFAELACCY
;
A
#
# COMPACT_ATOMS: atom_id res chain seq x y z
N MET A 1 28.22 30.61 -10.24
CA MET A 1 27.98 29.25 -10.79
C MET A 1 27.05 29.39 -11.98
N ASP A 2 27.39 28.79 -13.11
CA ASP A 2 26.51 28.79 -14.28
C ASP A 2 25.23 27.96 -13.95
N LYS A 3 24.07 28.44 -14.40
CA LYS A 3 22.77 27.74 -14.17
C LYS A 3 22.76 26.30 -14.70
N LEU A 4 23.49 26.08 -15.80
CA LEU A 4 23.62 24.76 -16.40
C LEU A 4 24.44 23.81 -15.50
N GLN A 5 25.53 24.32 -14.94
CA GLN A 5 26.40 23.58 -14.03
C GLN A 5 25.62 23.20 -12.74
N LEU A 6 24.87 24.15 -12.17
CA LEU A 6 24.02 23.90 -11.01
C LEU A 6 22.95 22.82 -11.31
N LEU A 7 22.34 22.84 -12.50
CA LEU A 7 21.39 21.83 -12.92
C LEU A 7 22.02 20.44 -13.01
N GLN A 8 23.24 20.36 -13.58
CA GLN A 8 23.97 19.09 -13.70
C GLN A 8 24.35 18.52 -12.34
N GLU A 9 24.83 19.37 -11.42
CA GLU A 9 25.15 18.95 -10.04
C GLU A 9 23.91 18.44 -9.30
N ARG A 10 22.77 19.12 -9.41
CA ARG A 10 21.51 18.67 -8.82
C ARG A 10 21.02 17.35 -9.42
N LYS A 11 21.13 17.18 -10.74
CA LYS A 11 20.81 15.90 -11.40
C LYS A 11 21.67 14.77 -10.86
N ALA A 12 22.97 14.98 -10.72
CA ALA A 12 23.88 13.96 -10.19
C ALA A 12 23.55 13.60 -8.74
N LYS A 13 23.27 14.58 -7.87
CA LYS A 13 22.85 14.34 -6.48
C LYS A 13 21.55 13.55 -6.39
N ILE A 14 20.52 13.88 -7.17
CA ILE A 14 19.25 13.16 -7.22
C ILE A 14 19.45 11.73 -7.70
N ALA A 15 20.24 11.53 -8.75
CA ALA A 15 20.52 10.21 -9.31
C ALA A 15 21.23 9.32 -8.28
N GLU A 16 22.26 9.83 -7.62
CA GLU A 16 23.03 9.08 -6.62
C GLU A 16 22.17 8.75 -5.38
N ALA A 17 21.50 9.76 -4.81
CA ALA A 17 20.64 9.56 -3.64
C ALA A 17 19.46 8.60 -3.92
N GLY A 18 18.96 8.59 -5.16
CA GLY A 18 17.82 7.78 -5.57
C GLY A 18 18.16 6.40 -6.14
N LYS A 19 19.43 6.02 -6.25
CA LYS A 19 19.87 4.81 -6.97
C LYS A 19 19.19 3.53 -6.47
N GLU A 20 19.13 3.33 -5.16
CA GLU A 20 18.56 2.11 -4.56
C GLU A 20 17.04 2.04 -4.74
N ILE A 21 16.35 3.14 -4.45
CA ILE A 21 14.88 3.17 -4.58
C ILE A 21 14.43 3.11 -6.05
N ARG A 22 15.21 3.68 -6.99
CA ARG A 22 14.92 3.58 -8.43
C ARG A 22 15.01 2.14 -8.93
N LYS A 23 16.00 1.36 -8.46
CA LYS A 23 16.08 -0.05 -8.77
C LYS A 23 14.83 -0.82 -8.33
N GLN A 24 14.32 -0.50 -7.12
CA GLN A 24 13.09 -1.12 -6.62
C GLN A 24 11.86 -0.69 -7.42
N ILE A 25 11.83 0.56 -7.91
CA ILE A 25 10.78 1.02 -8.83
C ILE A 25 10.86 0.25 -10.14
N GLU A 26 12.06 0.10 -10.72
CA GLU A 26 12.28 -0.65 -11.97
C GLU A 26 11.88 -2.14 -11.85
N GLU A 27 12.06 -2.75 -10.66
CA GLU A 27 11.61 -4.13 -10.40
C GLU A 27 10.08 -4.24 -10.33
N LEU A 28 9.38 -3.17 -9.90
CA LEU A 28 7.93 -3.15 -9.72
C LEU A 28 7.18 -2.84 -11.01
N VAL A 29 7.67 -1.88 -11.79
CA VAL A 29 6.96 -1.36 -12.97
C VAL A 29 7.37 -2.09 -14.26
N ASP A 30 6.70 -1.77 -15.35
CA ASP A 30 7.08 -2.28 -16.67
C ASP A 30 8.32 -1.55 -17.20
N GLU A 31 9.10 -2.24 -18.02
CA GLU A 31 10.33 -1.70 -18.61
C GLU A 31 10.04 -0.38 -19.34
N ASP A 32 10.88 0.64 -19.10
CA ASP A 32 10.80 1.98 -19.69
C ASP A 32 9.48 2.75 -19.48
N SER A 33 8.58 2.27 -18.61
CA SER A 33 7.29 2.93 -18.36
C SER A 33 7.34 4.07 -17.37
N PHE A 34 8.38 4.14 -16.52
CA PHE A 34 8.44 5.09 -15.42
C PHE A 34 8.81 6.51 -15.87
N VAL A 35 7.91 7.46 -15.61
CA VAL A 35 8.12 8.90 -15.83
C VAL A 35 8.10 9.62 -14.49
N GLU A 36 9.25 10.14 -14.06
CA GLU A 36 9.36 10.85 -12.78
C GLU A 36 8.76 12.25 -12.85
N LEU A 37 7.95 12.58 -11.85
CA LEU A 37 7.34 13.90 -11.66
C LEU A 37 8.04 14.65 -10.53
N SER A 38 8.21 15.97 -10.70
CA SER A 38 8.79 16.85 -9.66
C SER A 38 10.18 16.42 -9.16
N ALA A 39 11.02 15.84 -10.04
CA ALA A 39 12.36 15.32 -9.70
C ALA A 39 13.28 16.35 -9.04
N PHE A 40 13.16 17.62 -9.43
CA PHE A 40 14.01 18.73 -8.98
C PHE A 40 13.47 19.48 -7.76
N SER A 41 12.66 18.84 -6.93
CA SER A 41 12.25 19.41 -5.65
C SER A 41 13.42 19.35 -4.65
N PHE A 42 13.79 20.48 -4.11
CA PHE A 42 14.79 20.61 -3.03
C PHE A 42 14.24 21.54 -1.97
N SER A 43 14.25 21.11 -0.72
CA SER A 43 13.87 21.96 0.39
C SER A 43 14.81 23.15 0.49
N LYS A 44 14.23 24.31 0.79
CA LYS A 44 14.96 25.49 1.20
C LYS A 44 15.11 25.58 2.71
N ASN A 45 14.71 24.54 3.42
CA ASN A 45 14.78 24.53 4.86
C ASN A 45 16.25 24.42 5.30
N GLU A 46 16.72 25.41 6.04
CA GLU A 46 18.10 25.51 6.52
C GLU A 46 18.50 24.33 7.43
N PHE A 47 17.51 23.66 8.05
CA PHE A 47 17.73 22.46 8.87
C PHE A 47 18.29 21.26 8.09
N TYR A 48 17.93 21.13 6.81
CA TYR A 48 18.29 19.94 6.01
C TYR A 48 19.35 20.23 4.96
N GLY A 49 19.65 21.51 4.74
CA GLY A 49 20.63 21.94 3.77
C GLY A 49 20.41 21.37 2.37
N GLU A 50 21.50 20.96 1.72
CA GLU A 50 21.45 20.33 0.40
C GLU A 50 21.14 18.83 0.40
N ASP A 51 20.95 18.23 1.58
CA ASP A 51 20.81 16.78 1.75
C ASP A 51 19.39 16.28 1.46
N ALA A 52 18.43 17.19 1.32
CA ALA A 52 17.02 16.85 1.00
C ALA A 52 16.78 16.66 -0.51
N ALA A 53 17.65 15.91 -1.18
CA ALA A 53 17.52 15.65 -2.62
C ALA A 53 16.16 15.01 -2.95
N GLY A 54 15.37 15.67 -3.81
CA GLY A 54 14.03 15.20 -4.20
C GLY A 54 13.02 15.16 -3.06
N GLU A 55 13.27 15.83 -1.93
CA GLU A 55 12.45 15.83 -0.70
C GLU A 55 12.29 14.43 -0.07
N GLY A 56 13.23 13.52 -0.29
CA GLY A 56 13.18 12.15 0.24
C GLY A 56 12.04 11.29 -0.33
N VAL A 57 11.45 11.70 -1.45
CA VAL A 57 10.41 10.93 -2.12
C VAL A 57 10.51 11.07 -3.64
N ILE A 58 10.35 9.96 -4.35
CA ILE A 58 10.20 9.91 -5.80
C ILE A 58 8.71 9.78 -6.11
N THR A 59 8.20 10.63 -6.99
CA THR A 59 6.82 10.55 -7.47
C THR A 59 6.84 10.45 -8.98
N GLY A 60 5.91 9.71 -9.55
CA GLY A 60 5.87 9.50 -11.00
C GLY A 60 4.62 8.79 -11.48
N PHE A 61 4.65 8.48 -12.75
CA PHE A 61 3.65 7.67 -13.43
C PHE A 61 4.36 6.47 -14.07
N ALA A 62 3.74 5.30 -14.03
CA ALA A 62 4.26 4.08 -14.64
C ALA A 62 3.12 3.13 -15.01
N THR A 63 3.46 2.00 -15.63
CA THR A 63 2.55 0.87 -15.77
C THR A 63 3.06 -0.36 -15.02
N VAL A 64 2.12 -1.22 -14.61
CA VAL A 64 2.38 -2.55 -14.04
C VAL A 64 1.53 -3.55 -14.81
N ASN A 65 2.16 -4.42 -15.58
CA ASN A 65 1.49 -5.32 -16.54
C ASN A 65 0.52 -4.58 -17.48
N GLY A 66 0.91 -3.39 -17.96
CA GLY A 66 0.11 -2.55 -18.83
C GLY A 66 -0.90 -1.65 -18.12
N TYR A 67 -1.24 -1.89 -16.86
CA TYR A 67 -2.15 -1.04 -16.07
C TYR A 67 -1.46 0.23 -15.61
N PRO A 68 -2.08 1.42 -15.77
CA PRO A 68 -1.49 2.69 -15.38
C PRO A 68 -1.57 2.92 -13.87
N PHE A 69 -0.50 3.50 -13.29
CA PHE A 69 -0.42 3.87 -11.88
C PHE A 69 0.32 5.19 -11.67
N TYR A 70 -0.11 5.94 -10.67
CA TYR A 70 0.76 6.93 -10.03
C TYR A 70 1.56 6.26 -8.93
N LEU A 71 2.85 6.63 -8.82
CA LEU A 71 3.78 6.04 -7.88
C LEU A 71 4.30 7.09 -6.91
N VAL A 72 4.34 6.73 -5.63
CA VAL A 72 4.95 7.47 -4.52
C VAL A 72 5.95 6.54 -3.84
N ALA A 73 7.25 6.78 -3.98
CA ALA A 73 8.29 5.94 -3.41
C ALA A 73 9.18 6.73 -2.45
N GLN A 74 9.15 6.40 -1.17
CA GLN A 74 9.98 7.04 -0.15
C GLN A 74 11.43 6.57 -0.26
N ASN A 75 12.35 7.52 -0.27
CA ASN A 75 13.78 7.28 -0.37
C ASN A 75 14.44 7.32 1.01
N PHE A 76 14.66 6.16 1.60
CA PHE A 76 15.26 6.03 2.93
C PHE A 76 16.68 6.61 3.02
N LYS A 77 17.42 6.70 1.91
CA LYS A 77 18.78 7.30 1.88
C LYS A 77 18.74 8.80 2.11
N VAL A 78 17.61 9.45 1.90
CA VAL A 78 17.43 10.88 2.15
C VAL A 78 16.68 11.08 3.45
N LEU A 79 17.34 11.61 4.48
CA LEU A 79 16.77 11.91 5.79
C LEU A 79 15.97 10.73 6.41
N SER A 80 16.42 9.48 6.19
CA SER A 80 15.75 8.25 6.62
C SER A 80 14.29 8.14 6.13
N GLY A 81 14.03 8.61 4.91
CA GLY A 81 12.67 8.68 4.36
C GLY A 81 11.77 9.67 5.08
N GLY A 82 12.37 10.59 5.85
CA GLY A 82 11.65 11.46 6.76
C GLY A 82 10.64 12.37 6.09
N VAL A 83 9.46 12.44 6.68
CA VAL A 83 8.33 13.19 6.16
C VAL A 83 8.44 14.66 6.57
N SER A 84 8.70 15.55 5.61
CA SER A 84 8.69 17.00 5.75
C SER A 84 7.41 17.60 5.15
N LYS A 85 7.15 18.88 5.38
CA LYS A 85 6.05 19.58 4.70
C LYS A 85 6.22 19.52 3.18
N ALA A 86 7.42 19.76 2.69
CA ALA A 86 7.72 19.73 1.25
C ALA A 86 7.56 18.31 0.65
N ASN A 87 7.94 17.27 1.39
CA ASN A 87 7.66 15.87 1.05
C ASN A 87 6.16 15.62 0.91
N CYS A 88 5.36 16.02 1.92
CA CYS A 88 3.90 15.90 1.88
C CYS A 88 3.28 16.65 0.71
N ASP A 89 3.73 17.88 0.43
CA ASP A 89 3.24 18.68 -0.69
C ASP A 89 3.54 18.03 -2.05
N LYS A 90 4.72 17.41 -2.18
CA LYS A 90 5.09 16.66 -3.40
C LYS A 90 4.21 15.43 -3.59
N ILE A 91 3.97 14.66 -2.53
CA ILE A 91 3.07 13.51 -2.56
C ILE A 91 1.64 13.97 -2.89
N ALA A 92 1.12 14.99 -2.21
CA ALA A 92 -0.23 15.50 -2.44
C ALA A 92 -0.46 15.92 -3.90
N LYS A 93 0.53 16.52 -4.57
CA LYS A 93 0.43 16.84 -6.01
C LYS A 93 0.33 15.58 -6.88
N CYS A 94 1.00 14.50 -6.51
CA CYS A 94 0.89 13.22 -7.20
C CYS A 94 -0.51 12.62 -7.02
N LEU A 95 -1.07 12.71 -5.81
CA LEU A 95 -2.44 12.26 -5.51
C LEU A 95 -3.49 13.11 -6.23
N ASP A 96 -3.30 14.43 -6.33
CA ASP A 96 -4.18 15.32 -7.12
C ASP A 96 -4.20 14.92 -8.61
N ALA A 97 -3.06 14.46 -9.15
CA ALA A 97 -2.99 13.98 -10.52
C ALA A 97 -3.66 12.61 -10.69
N ALA A 98 -3.51 11.72 -9.72
CA ALA A 98 -4.17 10.41 -9.67
C ALA A 98 -5.70 10.57 -9.67
N GLU A 99 -6.23 11.45 -8.81
CA GLU A 99 -7.66 11.77 -8.75
C GLU A 99 -8.19 12.27 -10.10
N LYS A 100 -7.51 13.27 -10.69
CA LYS A 100 -7.93 13.90 -11.96
C LYS A 100 -7.96 12.92 -13.14
N ASN A 101 -7.07 11.94 -13.12
CA ASN A 101 -6.94 10.97 -14.20
C ASN A 101 -7.64 9.64 -13.87
N ALA A 102 -8.33 9.55 -12.75
CA ALA A 102 -8.95 8.32 -12.26
C ALA A 102 -7.98 7.12 -12.29
N THR A 103 -6.73 7.34 -11.87
CA THR A 103 -5.64 6.36 -11.99
C THR A 103 -5.24 5.87 -10.60
N PRO A 104 -5.12 4.56 -10.37
CA PRO A 104 -4.68 3.98 -9.10
C PRO A 104 -3.33 4.49 -8.61
N VAL A 105 -3.08 4.38 -7.30
CA VAL A 105 -1.85 4.84 -6.66
C VAL A 105 -1.12 3.70 -5.98
N ILE A 106 0.19 3.60 -6.20
CA ILE A 106 1.08 2.71 -5.45
C ILE A 106 1.99 3.54 -4.56
N TYR A 107 1.98 3.23 -3.27
CA TYR A 107 2.90 3.78 -2.27
C TYR A 107 3.97 2.74 -1.94
N LEU A 108 5.24 3.05 -2.20
CA LEU A 108 6.39 2.27 -1.73
C LEU A 108 6.96 2.99 -0.49
N LEU A 109 6.57 2.53 0.70
CA LEU A 109 6.78 3.21 1.97
C LEU A 109 7.99 2.66 2.72
N ASN A 110 8.88 3.57 3.16
CA ASN A 110 10.01 3.27 4.05
C ASN A 110 10.46 4.56 4.73
N THR A 111 10.06 4.76 6.01
CA THR A 111 10.30 6.01 6.72
C THR A 111 10.32 5.84 8.23
N LEU A 112 11.23 6.51 8.91
CA LEU A 112 11.25 6.57 10.37
C LEU A 112 10.27 7.60 10.97
N GLY A 113 9.50 8.28 10.13
CA GLY A 113 8.48 9.24 10.57
C GLY A 113 8.78 10.68 10.17
N VAL A 114 8.21 11.62 10.92
CA VAL A 114 8.27 13.05 10.61
C VAL A 114 9.61 13.67 10.92
N GLN A 115 9.96 14.71 10.18
CA GLN A 115 11.11 15.57 10.44
C GLN A 115 10.80 16.55 11.57
N ILE A 116 11.20 16.18 12.78
CA ILE A 116 10.90 16.93 14.02
C ILE A 116 11.44 18.38 13.96
N GLY A 117 12.52 18.62 13.24
CA GLY A 117 13.11 19.95 13.07
C GLY A 117 12.19 20.99 12.44
N GLU A 118 11.15 20.59 11.72
CA GLU A 118 10.15 21.50 11.14
C GLU A 118 9.08 21.97 12.14
N GLY A 119 9.04 21.41 13.34
CA GLY A 119 8.07 21.77 14.36
C GLY A 119 6.63 21.59 13.89
N VAL A 120 5.80 22.61 14.13
CA VAL A 120 4.36 22.55 13.77
C VAL A 120 4.09 22.61 12.25
N THR A 121 5.04 23.07 11.47
CA THR A 121 4.88 23.24 10.01
C THR A 121 4.66 21.89 9.31
N VAL A 122 5.28 20.83 9.80
CA VAL A 122 5.09 19.48 9.26
C VAL A 122 3.66 18.98 9.45
N LEU A 123 2.97 19.42 10.51
CA LEU A 123 1.59 18.99 10.79
C LEU A 123 0.61 19.48 9.72
N GLU A 124 0.85 20.66 9.15
CA GLU A 124 0.07 21.16 8.00
C GLU A 124 0.21 20.25 6.79
N GLY A 125 1.45 19.86 6.46
CA GLY A 125 1.74 18.92 5.37
C GLY A 125 1.09 17.55 5.60
N LEU A 126 1.21 17.02 6.82
CA LEU A 126 0.61 15.73 7.19
C LEU A 126 -0.92 15.76 7.10
N GLY A 127 -1.56 16.80 7.62
CA GLY A 127 -3.01 16.96 7.54
C GLY A 127 -3.48 16.95 6.09
N LYS A 128 -2.79 17.68 5.21
CA LYS A 128 -3.07 17.70 3.78
C LYS A 128 -2.89 16.32 3.14
N LEU A 129 -1.79 15.64 3.43
CA LEU A 129 -1.49 14.31 2.88
C LEU A 129 -2.54 13.27 3.28
N LEU A 130 -2.87 13.18 4.57
CA LEU A 130 -3.87 12.24 5.07
C LEU A 130 -5.27 12.56 4.54
N MET A 131 -5.63 13.84 4.46
CA MET A 131 -6.88 14.28 3.85
C MET A 131 -6.97 13.82 2.40
N ARG A 132 -5.91 14.00 1.59
CA ARG A 132 -5.89 13.57 0.19
C ARG A 132 -5.97 12.05 0.06
N GLY A 133 -5.20 11.29 0.85
CA GLY A 133 -5.30 9.83 0.87
C GLY A 133 -6.72 9.35 1.20
N THR A 134 -7.37 9.97 2.18
CA THR A 134 -8.75 9.63 2.56
C THR A 134 -9.75 9.99 1.45
N GLN A 135 -9.58 11.12 0.77
CA GLN A 135 -10.47 11.54 -0.33
C GLN A 135 -10.38 10.62 -1.55
N LEU A 136 -9.22 10.00 -1.77
CA LEU A 136 -9.04 9.03 -2.86
C LEU A 136 -9.68 7.67 -2.59
N LYS A 137 -9.96 7.33 -1.32
CA LYS A 137 -10.58 6.04 -0.97
C LYS A 137 -11.96 5.90 -1.61
N GLY A 138 -12.17 4.83 -2.37
CA GLY A 138 -13.38 4.61 -3.16
C GLY A 138 -13.49 5.46 -4.43
N VAL A 139 -12.44 6.20 -4.79
CA VAL A 139 -12.33 6.94 -6.07
C VAL A 139 -11.34 6.25 -7.00
N VAL A 140 -10.17 5.92 -6.48
CA VAL A 140 -9.16 5.11 -7.19
C VAL A 140 -8.52 4.13 -6.21
N PRO A 141 -8.19 2.90 -6.65
CA PRO A 141 -7.50 1.92 -5.81
C PRO A 141 -6.15 2.43 -5.31
N GLN A 142 -5.88 2.22 -4.04
CA GLN A 142 -4.65 2.60 -3.38
C GLN A 142 -3.92 1.37 -2.84
N TYR A 143 -2.67 1.18 -3.23
CA TYR A 143 -1.83 0.05 -2.86
C TYR A 143 -0.65 0.52 -2.04
N ALA A 144 -0.52 0.06 -0.78
CA ALA A 144 0.59 0.41 0.09
C ALA A 144 1.56 -0.76 0.22
N ILE A 145 2.79 -0.58 -0.24
CA ILE A 145 3.89 -1.53 -0.07
C ILE A 145 4.74 -1.07 1.10
N VAL A 146 4.71 -1.83 2.19
CA VAL A 146 5.55 -1.59 3.37
C VAL A 146 6.94 -2.17 3.10
N ASN A 147 7.83 -1.35 2.54
CA ASN A 147 9.15 -1.78 2.03
C ASN A 147 10.28 -1.67 3.09
N GLY A 148 9.92 -1.72 4.34
CA GLY A 148 10.84 -1.59 5.46
C GLY A 148 10.12 -1.15 6.72
N GLU A 149 10.73 -0.26 7.48
CA GLU A 149 10.12 0.31 8.67
C GLU A 149 9.30 1.54 8.30
N VAL A 150 8.03 1.58 8.69
CA VAL A 150 7.10 2.67 8.39
C VAL A 150 6.44 3.13 9.68
N TYR A 151 6.81 4.32 10.14
CA TYR A 151 6.35 4.87 11.41
C TYR A 151 5.59 6.20 11.24
N GLY A 152 4.75 6.50 12.22
CA GLY A 152 4.04 7.78 12.31
C GLY A 152 2.91 7.90 11.30
N SER A 153 2.82 9.06 10.68
CA SER A 153 1.76 9.39 9.71
C SER A 153 1.79 8.58 8.42
N ALA A 154 2.96 8.10 8.00
CA ALA A 154 3.06 7.20 6.86
C ALA A 154 2.41 5.84 7.15
N ALA A 155 2.44 5.38 8.42
CA ALA A 155 1.69 4.20 8.83
C ALA A 155 0.16 4.44 8.74
N MET A 156 -0.30 5.66 9.05
CA MET A 156 -1.71 6.03 8.86
C MET A 156 -2.09 6.04 7.38
N LEU A 157 -1.21 6.54 6.50
CA LEU A 157 -1.44 6.53 5.05
C LEU A 157 -1.55 5.09 4.52
N ALA A 158 -0.68 4.18 4.98
CA ALA A 158 -0.77 2.76 4.64
C ALA A 158 -2.08 2.12 5.12
N ALA A 159 -2.57 2.50 6.30
CA ALA A 159 -3.84 2.01 6.83
C ALA A 159 -5.09 2.58 6.10
N ILE A 160 -4.96 3.72 5.44
CA ILE A 160 -6.01 4.31 4.58
C ILE A 160 -6.08 3.58 3.24
N ALA A 161 -4.96 3.07 2.73
CA ALA A 161 -4.90 2.36 1.46
C ALA A 161 -5.86 1.16 1.43
N ASP A 162 -6.28 0.79 0.22
CA ASP A 162 -7.24 -0.30 0.02
C ASP A 162 -6.57 -1.67 0.16
N PHE A 163 -5.31 -1.77 -0.27
CA PHE A 163 -4.51 -2.99 -0.16
C PHE A 163 -3.14 -2.67 0.41
N SER A 164 -2.66 -3.49 1.35
CA SER A 164 -1.33 -3.37 1.93
C SER A 164 -0.50 -4.63 1.70
N PHE A 165 0.77 -4.46 1.34
CA PHE A 165 1.72 -5.56 1.12
C PHE A 165 2.85 -5.49 2.12
N PHE A 166 3.09 -6.60 2.82
CA PHE A 166 4.14 -6.76 3.80
C PHE A 166 5.17 -7.75 3.31
N LEU A 167 6.39 -7.29 3.08
CA LEU A 167 7.52 -8.18 2.77
C LEU A 167 7.91 -8.97 4.01
N GLU A 168 7.96 -10.30 3.88
CA GLU A 168 8.33 -11.21 4.97
C GLU A 168 9.60 -10.77 5.70
N LYS A 169 9.59 -10.78 7.03
CA LYS A 169 10.73 -10.46 7.90
C LYS A 169 11.35 -9.05 7.73
N LYS A 170 10.80 -8.22 6.84
CA LYS A 170 11.31 -6.89 6.54
C LYS A 170 10.36 -5.78 6.96
N SER A 171 9.07 -5.98 6.72
CA SER A 171 8.04 -4.95 6.90
C SER A 171 7.66 -4.77 8.35
N VAL A 172 7.66 -3.51 8.79
CA VAL A 172 7.15 -3.09 10.10
C VAL A 172 6.31 -1.85 9.91
N LEU A 173 5.06 -1.88 10.37
CA LEU A 173 4.11 -0.78 10.27
C LEU A 173 3.57 -0.41 11.65
N ALA A 174 3.85 0.78 12.14
CA ALA A 174 3.33 1.22 13.44
C ALA A 174 3.24 2.75 13.55
N VAL A 175 2.23 3.26 14.23
CA VAL A 175 2.12 4.70 14.49
C VAL A 175 3.21 5.15 15.45
N ASN A 176 3.52 4.35 16.47
CA ASN A 176 4.62 4.62 17.39
C ASN A 176 5.74 3.61 17.16
N SER A 177 6.96 4.08 16.99
CA SER A 177 8.10 3.19 16.81
C SER A 177 8.35 2.30 18.03
N PRO A 178 8.96 1.11 17.86
CA PRO A 178 9.32 0.22 18.96
C PRO A 178 10.19 0.92 20.03
N LEU A 179 11.07 1.83 19.60
CA LEU A 179 11.91 2.62 20.51
C LEU A 179 11.06 3.50 21.44
N VAL A 180 10.07 4.20 20.91
CA VAL A 180 9.17 5.07 21.70
C VAL A 180 8.33 4.23 22.65
N LEU A 181 7.79 3.11 22.19
CA LEU A 181 6.98 2.22 23.03
C LEU A 181 7.80 1.54 24.11
N SER A 182 9.03 1.11 23.80
CA SER A 182 9.96 0.54 24.75
C SER A 182 10.35 1.54 25.85
N ALA A 183 10.66 2.77 25.46
CA ALA A 183 10.97 3.85 26.42
C ALA A 183 9.77 4.17 27.34
N LYS A 184 8.55 4.17 26.79
CA LYS A 184 7.32 4.45 27.54
C LYS A 184 6.93 3.30 28.49
N SER A 185 7.12 2.05 28.08
CA SER A 185 6.71 0.87 28.84
C SER A 185 7.78 0.36 29.80
N GLY A 186 9.04 0.79 29.65
CA GLY A 186 10.20 0.25 30.36
C GLY A 186 10.57 -1.19 29.95
N LYS A 187 10.00 -1.71 28.85
CA LYS A 187 10.24 -3.05 28.33
C LYS A 187 10.90 -2.97 26.95
N ASN A 188 11.79 -3.90 26.65
CA ASN A 188 12.30 -4.04 25.29
C ASN A 188 11.21 -4.71 24.41
N LEU A 189 10.70 -3.98 23.44
CA LEU A 189 9.66 -4.45 22.53
C LEU A 189 10.30 -4.66 21.14
N PRO A 190 10.42 -5.92 20.67
CA PRO A 190 10.89 -6.23 19.34
C PRO A 190 9.98 -5.59 18.27
N LYS A 191 10.57 -5.15 17.17
CA LYS A 191 9.83 -4.47 16.11
C LYS A 191 8.76 -5.36 15.46
N GLU A 192 9.02 -6.65 15.38
CA GLU A 192 8.11 -7.65 14.84
C GLU A 192 6.85 -7.80 15.70
N GLU A 193 6.98 -7.65 17.03
CA GLU A 193 5.84 -7.69 17.96
C GLU A 193 5.02 -6.40 17.94
N VAL A 194 5.64 -5.26 17.58
CA VAL A 194 4.98 -3.95 17.54
C VAL A 194 4.22 -3.74 16.24
N GLY A 195 4.80 -4.11 15.11
CA GLY A 195 4.24 -3.77 13.80
C GLY A 195 4.59 -4.75 12.69
N GLY A 196 5.06 -5.95 12.99
CA GLY A 196 5.22 -7.01 12.00
C GLY A 196 3.87 -7.55 11.51
N ALA A 197 3.86 -8.30 10.41
CA ALA A 197 2.64 -8.82 9.78
C ALA A 197 1.70 -9.52 10.79
N LYS A 198 2.22 -10.40 11.63
CA LYS A 198 1.44 -11.10 12.68
C LYS A 198 0.83 -10.18 13.74
N ALA A 199 1.48 -9.06 14.06
CA ALA A 199 0.95 -8.09 15.02
C ALA A 199 -0.23 -7.31 14.43
N LEU A 200 -0.18 -7.08 13.12
CA LEU A 200 -1.18 -6.30 12.37
C LEU A 200 -2.37 -7.12 11.89
N ASP A 201 -2.26 -8.43 11.83
CA ASP A 201 -3.32 -9.33 11.41
C ASP A 201 -4.63 -9.10 12.17
N LYS A 202 -4.53 -8.79 13.47
CA LYS A 202 -5.69 -8.48 14.34
C LYS A 202 -6.31 -7.11 14.09
N THR A 203 -5.72 -6.27 13.25
CA THR A 203 -6.22 -4.91 12.97
C THR A 203 -7.28 -4.89 11.89
N GLY A 204 -7.37 -5.96 11.11
CA GLY A 204 -8.30 -6.06 9.99
C GLY A 204 -7.90 -5.27 8.75
N ILE A 205 -6.67 -4.77 8.66
CA ILE A 205 -6.17 -4.11 7.45
C ILE A 205 -6.17 -5.13 6.30
N PRO A 206 -6.76 -4.82 5.12
CA PRO A 206 -6.69 -5.69 3.95
C PRO A 206 -5.23 -5.79 3.48
N ALA A 207 -4.58 -6.90 3.78
CA ALA A 207 -3.13 -7.02 3.60
C ALA A 207 -2.71 -8.40 3.10
N PHE A 208 -1.54 -8.43 2.45
CA PHE A 208 -0.86 -9.63 1.98
C PHE A 208 0.53 -9.71 2.61
N GLU A 209 0.91 -10.86 3.12
CA GLU A 209 2.31 -11.16 3.40
C GLU A 209 2.93 -11.78 2.14
N VAL A 210 4.03 -11.21 1.65
CA VAL A 210 4.64 -11.54 0.35
C VAL A 210 6.16 -11.67 0.48
N LYS A 211 6.76 -12.46 -0.40
CA LYS A 211 8.19 -12.75 -0.35
C LYS A 211 9.05 -11.64 -0.95
N ASP A 212 8.61 -11.10 -2.08
CA ASP A 212 9.39 -10.16 -2.88
C ASP A 212 8.51 -9.21 -3.72
N ILE A 213 9.15 -8.30 -4.43
CA ILE A 213 8.49 -7.32 -5.30
C ILE A 213 7.82 -7.99 -6.51
N ALA A 214 8.33 -9.12 -6.98
CA ALA A 214 7.74 -9.83 -8.11
C ALA A 214 6.36 -10.40 -7.75
N GLU A 215 6.21 -10.95 -6.54
CA GLU A 215 4.91 -11.39 -6.03
C GLU A 215 3.94 -10.22 -5.84
N ILE A 216 4.42 -9.07 -5.36
CA ILE A 216 3.62 -7.84 -5.28
C ILE A 216 3.11 -7.43 -6.66
N LYS A 217 4.02 -7.38 -7.65
CA LYS A 217 3.69 -7.03 -9.05
C LYS A 217 2.59 -7.93 -9.60
N ALA A 218 2.70 -9.23 -9.39
CA ALA A 218 1.71 -10.21 -9.84
C ALA A 218 0.33 -10.00 -9.16
N LYS A 219 0.32 -9.77 -7.84
CA LYS A 219 -0.93 -9.52 -7.10
C LYS A 219 -1.60 -8.21 -7.51
N ILE A 220 -0.83 -7.13 -7.68
CA ILE A 220 -1.37 -5.85 -8.18
C ILE A 220 -1.99 -6.02 -9.56
N ALA A 221 -1.32 -6.74 -10.47
CA ALA A 221 -1.85 -7.00 -11.80
C ALA A 221 -3.16 -7.80 -11.75
N ALA A 222 -3.21 -8.88 -10.96
CA ALA A 222 -4.41 -9.70 -10.80
C ALA A 222 -5.58 -8.92 -10.18
N ILE A 223 -5.31 -8.09 -9.17
CA ILE A 223 -6.33 -7.21 -8.58
C ILE A 223 -6.82 -6.18 -9.61
N SER A 224 -5.92 -5.57 -10.37
CA SER A 224 -6.28 -4.59 -11.40
C SER A 224 -7.16 -5.21 -12.47
N GLU A 225 -6.86 -6.43 -12.90
CA GLU A 225 -7.68 -7.19 -13.84
C GLU A 225 -9.09 -7.48 -13.30
N LEU A 226 -9.20 -7.82 -12.01
CA LEU A 226 -10.51 -8.05 -11.37
C LEU A 226 -11.34 -6.75 -11.26
N LEU A 227 -10.69 -5.60 -11.08
CA LEU A 227 -11.36 -4.30 -10.96
C LEU A 227 -11.73 -3.70 -12.33
N GLU A 228 -11.15 -4.18 -13.43
CA GLU A 228 -11.67 -3.85 -14.77
C GLU A 228 -13.04 -4.47 -14.94
N MET A 229 -14.03 -3.64 -15.26
CA MET A 229 -15.39 -4.14 -15.57
C MET A 229 -15.31 -4.99 -16.84
N PRO A 230 -15.62 -6.29 -16.79
CA PRO A 230 -15.71 -7.10 -17.98
C PRO A 230 -16.80 -6.51 -18.88
N MET A 231 -16.55 -6.41 -20.17
CA MET A 231 -17.63 -6.24 -21.14
C MET A 231 -18.56 -7.44 -21.00
N ILE A 232 -19.81 -7.16 -20.62
CA ILE A 232 -20.78 -8.17 -20.17
C ILE A 232 -21.17 -9.03 -21.38
N ASP A 233 -20.48 -10.14 -21.54
CA ASP A 233 -20.92 -11.31 -22.31
C ASP A 233 -21.04 -12.54 -21.39
N ALA A 234 -21.09 -12.28 -20.07
CA ALA A 234 -21.21 -13.32 -19.08
C ALA A 234 -22.60 -13.98 -19.19
N GLU A 235 -22.62 -15.29 -19.40
CA GLU A 235 -23.83 -16.08 -19.26
C GLU A 235 -24.23 -16.15 -17.78
N LEU A 236 -24.91 -15.11 -17.31
CA LEU A 236 -25.30 -14.86 -15.91
C LEU A 236 -26.14 -15.99 -15.28
N ASN A 237 -26.54 -16.99 -16.05
CA ASN A 237 -27.45 -18.07 -15.62
C ASN A 237 -26.87 -19.47 -15.76
N GLU A 238 -25.58 -19.64 -15.97
CA GLU A 238 -24.98 -20.97 -15.88
C GLU A 238 -25.11 -21.51 -14.45
N PRO A 239 -25.84 -22.64 -14.23
CA PRO A 239 -25.99 -23.19 -12.90
C PRO A 239 -24.63 -23.69 -12.43
N VAL A 240 -24.15 -23.22 -11.28
CA VAL A 240 -22.96 -23.75 -10.61
C VAL A 240 -23.34 -25.09 -9.97
N THR A 241 -23.43 -26.13 -10.79
CA THR A 241 -23.87 -27.47 -10.38
C THR A 241 -23.01 -28.08 -9.29
N ALA A 242 -21.73 -27.73 -9.24
CA ALA A 242 -20.80 -28.15 -8.19
C ALA A 242 -21.27 -27.83 -6.76
N LEU A 243 -22.04 -26.75 -6.56
CA LEU A 243 -22.56 -26.36 -5.25
C LEU A 243 -23.79 -27.20 -4.81
N ASN A 244 -24.45 -27.88 -5.73
CA ASN A 244 -25.69 -28.63 -5.45
C ASN A 244 -25.45 -30.04 -4.87
N GLU A 245 -24.21 -30.51 -4.87
CA GLU A 245 -23.86 -31.86 -4.41
C GLU A 245 -23.19 -31.83 -3.02
N GLY A 246 -23.77 -32.55 -2.05
CA GLY A 246 -23.21 -32.74 -0.70
C GLY A 246 -23.26 -31.51 0.21
N THR A 247 -22.51 -31.54 1.32
CA THR A 247 -22.46 -30.46 2.31
C THR A 247 -21.61 -29.30 1.77
N PRO A 248 -22.08 -28.06 1.84
CA PRO A 248 -21.27 -26.90 1.47
C PRO A 248 -20.11 -26.69 2.47
N THR A 249 -18.87 -26.85 2.00
CA THR A 249 -17.67 -26.52 2.74
C THR A 249 -17.09 -25.23 2.21
N ALA A 250 -16.24 -24.55 3.00
CA ALA A 250 -15.54 -23.34 2.56
C ALA A 250 -14.73 -23.59 1.27
N GLU A 251 -14.02 -24.72 1.19
CA GLU A 251 -13.25 -25.10 0.00
C GLU A 251 -14.14 -25.29 -1.23
N LYS A 252 -15.32 -25.93 -1.03
CA LYS A 252 -16.26 -26.11 -2.12
C LYS A 252 -16.86 -24.79 -2.60
N LEU A 253 -17.17 -23.86 -1.69
CA LEU A 253 -17.60 -22.50 -2.06
C LEU A 253 -16.52 -21.76 -2.82
N LEU A 254 -15.25 -21.91 -2.42
CA LEU A 254 -14.13 -21.24 -3.10
C LEU A 254 -13.77 -21.87 -4.44
N SER A 255 -14.09 -23.15 -4.66
CA SER A 255 -13.80 -23.84 -5.93
C SER A 255 -14.63 -23.32 -7.12
N VAL A 256 -15.68 -22.53 -6.88
CA VAL A 256 -16.46 -21.89 -7.94
C VAL A 256 -15.88 -20.55 -8.40
N PHE A 257 -14.91 -20.03 -7.67
CA PHE A 257 -14.22 -18.81 -8.07
C PHE A 257 -13.16 -19.10 -9.13
N GLU A 258 -13.16 -18.29 -10.15
CA GLU A 258 -12.10 -18.20 -11.15
C GLU A 258 -10.99 -17.30 -10.57
N GLU A 259 -9.77 -17.84 -10.47
CA GLU A 259 -8.58 -17.14 -9.98
C GLU A 259 -8.78 -16.41 -8.64
N PRO A 260 -9.19 -17.12 -7.57
CA PRO A 260 -9.49 -16.48 -6.29
C PRO A 260 -8.25 -15.81 -5.68
N ILE A 261 -8.40 -14.56 -5.26
CA ILE A 261 -7.40 -13.81 -4.50
C ILE A 261 -7.88 -13.70 -3.06
N GLU A 262 -7.27 -14.44 -2.15
CA GLU A 262 -7.56 -14.32 -0.73
C GLU A 262 -6.89 -13.07 -0.18
N VAL A 263 -7.69 -12.13 0.33
CA VAL A 263 -7.24 -10.87 0.92
C VAL A 263 -7.19 -11.03 2.44
N GLY A 264 -6.01 -10.96 3.00
CA GLY A 264 -5.80 -11.12 4.44
C GLY A 264 -4.47 -11.79 4.74
N MET A 265 -4.05 -11.68 5.99
CA MET A 265 -2.91 -12.40 6.53
C MET A 265 -3.39 -13.69 7.23
N ASP A 266 -2.48 -14.63 7.48
CA ASP A 266 -2.79 -16.03 7.84
C ASP A 266 -3.39 -16.28 9.24
N GLY A 267 -3.62 -15.28 10.07
CA GLY A 267 -3.99 -15.48 11.48
C GLY A 267 -5.43 -15.87 11.74
N GLU A 268 -6.39 -15.30 11.01
CA GLU A 268 -7.83 -15.54 11.21
C GLU A 268 -8.39 -16.41 10.07
N LYS A 269 -7.93 -17.67 9.99
CA LYS A 269 -8.26 -18.61 8.89
C LYS A 269 -9.71 -19.04 8.82
N GLU A 270 -10.44 -18.99 9.95
CA GLU A 270 -11.86 -19.34 9.99
C GLU A 270 -12.76 -18.32 9.27
N VAL A 271 -12.23 -17.12 8.96
CA VAL A 271 -12.91 -16.10 8.15
C VAL A 271 -12.04 -15.78 6.96
N ARG A 272 -12.44 -16.26 5.79
CA ARG A 272 -11.75 -16.04 4.53
C ARG A 272 -12.41 -14.91 3.75
N THR A 273 -11.63 -13.97 3.28
CA THR A 273 -12.08 -12.83 2.48
C THR A 273 -11.46 -12.96 1.10
N VAL A 274 -12.28 -13.10 0.08
CA VAL A 274 -11.84 -13.50 -1.26
C VAL A 274 -12.42 -12.59 -2.32
N LEU A 275 -11.56 -12.12 -3.22
CA LEU A 275 -11.91 -11.51 -4.50
C LEU A 275 -11.72 -12.54 -5.60
N GLY A 276 -12.54 -12.52 -6.63
CA GLY A 276 -12.41 -13.40 -7.78
C GLY A 276 -13.57 -13.23 -8.74
N ARG A 277 -13.67 -14.08 -9.74
CA ARG A 277 -14.80 -14.09 -10.68
C ARG A 277 -15.65 -15.33 -10.50
N ILE A 278 -16.93 -15.19 -10.74
CA ILE A 278 -17.89 -16.31 -10.87
C ILE A 278 -18.67 -16.07 -12.15
N GLY A 279 -18.50 -16.94 -13.14
CA GLY A 279 -19.12 -16.79 -14.46
C GLY A 279 -18.72 -15.47 -15.12
N GLY A 280 -17.46 -15.05 -15.01
CA GLY A 280 -16.93 -13.81 -15.58
C GLY A 280 -17.27 -12.53 -14.81
N ILE A 281 -18.07 -12.59 -13.73
CA ILE A 281 -18.44 -11.42 -12.91
C ILE A 281 -17.49 -11.31 -11.72
N SER A 282 -16.92 -10.14 -11.49
CA SER A 282 -16.10 -9.88 -10.29
C SER A 282 -16.96 -9.90 -9.03
N VAL A 283 -16.57 -10.71 -8.06
CA VAL A 283 -17.30 -10.98 -6.81
C VAL A 283 -16.35 -10.85 -5.63
N ALA A 284 -16.83 -10.22 -4.57
CA ALA A 284 -16.20 -10.25 -3.25
C ALA A 284 -16.99 -11.15 -2.31
N ALA A 285 -16.32 -12.08 -1.64
CA ALA A 285 -16.98 -13.01 -0.72
C ALA A 285 -16.31 -13.07 0.64
N VAL A 286 -17.12 -13.20 1.68
CA VAL A 286 -16.70 -13.57 3.02
C VAL A 286 -17.16 -14.98 3.29
N VAL A 287 -16.22 -15.91 3.46
CA VAL A 287 -16.49 -17.32 3.66
C VAL A 287 -16.12 -17.71 5.09
N PHE A 288 -17.07 -18.32 5.80
CA PHE A 288 -16.88 -18.81 7.17
C PHE A 288 -16.50 -20.30 7.14
N ASP A 289 -15.35 -20.63 7.72
CA ASP A 289 -14.78 -21.99 7.77
C ASP A 289 -14.67 -22.47 9.23
N GLY A 290 -15.80 -22.68 9.87
CA GLY A 290 -15.88 -23.11 11.28
C GLY A 290 -16.24 -24.57 11.48
N GLY A 291 -16.38 -25.34 10.41
CA GLY A 291 -16.82 -26.73 10.48
C GLY A 291 -18.17 -26.88 11.20
N GLU A 292 -18.36 -27.98 11.94
CA GLU A 292 -19.61 -28.27 12.67
C GLU A 292 -19.87 -27.31 13.85
N ASN A 293 -18.84 -26.70 14.39
CA ASN A 293 -18.93 -25.79 15.56
C ASN A 293 -19.24 -24.35 15.21
N GLY A 294 -19.24 -24.01 13.92
CA GLY A 294 -19.38 -22.63 13.45
C GLY A 294 -18.14 -21.77 13.74
N VAL A 295 -18.24 -20.48 13.50
CA VAL A 295 -17.16 -19.51 13.71
C VAL A 295 -17.50 -18.57 14.85
N GLU A 296 -16.65 -18.50 15.87
CA GLU A 296 -16.74 -17.45 16.89
C GLU A 296 -16.27 -16.12 16.30
N LEU A 297 -17.14 -15.10 16.31
CA LEU A 297 -16.83 -13.77 15.81
C LEU A 297 -16.11 -12.94 16.87
N THR A 298 -14.78 -12.98 16.85
CA THR A 298 -13.92 -12.12 17.66
C THR A 298 -13.86 -10.71 17.09
N ALA A 299 -13.37 -9.75 17.89
CA ALA A 299 -13.15 -8.37 17.43
C ALA A 299 -12.22 -8.30 16.21
N ALA A 300 -11.19 -9.15 16.14
CA ALA A 300 -10.27 -9.23 15.02
C ALA A 300 -10.97 -9.72 13.73
N LYS A 301 -11.76 -10.79 13.82
CA LYS A 301 -12.54 -11.31 12.69
C LYS A 301 -13.56 -10.28 12.18
N LEU A 302 -14.25 -9.59 13.11
CA LEU A 302 -15.18 -8.53 12.73
C LEU A 302 -14.47 -7.35 12.07
N ALA A 303 -13.27 -6.97 12.52
CA ALA A 303 -12.45 -5.95 11.89
C ALA A 303 -12.04 -6.36 10.46
N LYS A 304 -11.61 -7.61 10.25
CA LYS A 304 -11.30 -8.18 8.93
C LYS A 304 -12.51 -8.13 7.98
N ILE A 305 -13.66 -8.62 8.43
CA ILE A 305 -14.90 -8.59 7.65
C ILE A 305 -15.28 -7.16 7.27
N ARG A 306 -15.27 -6.26 8.25
CA ARG A 306 -15.64 -4.86 8.04
C ARG A 306 -14.76 -4.20 7.00
N SER A 307 -13.43 -4.26 7.15
CA SER A 307 -12.50 -3.60 6.23
C SER A 307 -12.60 -4.18 4.82
N PHE A 308 -12.81 -5.49 4.71
CA PHE A 308 -13.01 -6.12 3.41
C PHE A 308 -14.36 -5.75 2.77
N ALA A 309 -15.45 -5.67 3.56
CA ALA A 309 -16.73 -5.21 3.05
C ALA A 309 -16.69 -3.74 2.61
N GLU A 310 -16.01 -2.87 3.39
CA GLU A 310 -15.77 -1.47 3.01
C GLU A 310 -15.01 -1.38 1.67
N LEU A 311 -13.96 -2.19 1.49
CA LEU A 311 -13.21 -2.30 0.24
C LEU A 311 -14.11 -2.73 -0.93
N ALA A 312 -14.87 -3.82 -0.76
CA ALA A 312 -15.75 -4.37 -1.78
C ALA A 312 -16.88 -3.42 -2.19
N CYS A 313 -17.34 -2.55 -1.28
CA CYS A 313 -18.34 -1.53 -1.57
C CYS A 313 -17.79 -0.32 -2.35
N CYS A 314 -16.47 -0.15 -2.39
CA CYS A 314 -15.83 0.97 -3.08
C CYS A 314 -15.59 0.68 -4.57
N TYR A 315 -15.43 -0.55 -4.94
CA TYR A 315 -15.04 -1.01 -6.28
C TYR A 315 -15.91 -2.19 -6.70
#